data_00b19c1acd7c0bac5393a7a4e4f14ddd
#
_entry.id   00b19c1acd7c0bac5393a7a4e4f14ddd
#
_cell.length_a   1.000
_cell.length_b   1.000
_cell.length_c   1.000
_cell.angle_alpha   90.00
_cell.angle_beta   90.00
_cell.angle_gamma   90.00
#
_symmetry.space_group_name_H-M   'P 1'
#
loop_
_entity.id
_entity.type
_entity.pdbx_description
1 polymer ?
#
loop_
_entity_poly.entity_id
_entity_poly.type
_entity_poly.pdbx_seq_one_letter_code
_entity_poly.pdbx_strand_id
1 'polypeptide(L)'
;AKTADALEKALPELTKIAASGKKVLFVGTKKQAKDVVRQAAESINQPYVVERWIGGMLTNGATIAQQIKKLKNLEKRMASGDLEKRYNKLEVQRFQEEIDNLNFKYGGIKNLMGKPGAVVVVDALTDANAVREAEALGVPVFAVVDTNVNPTGINYVIPGNDDAIKSIQLLLSYFTKAVAEGAGAVKKEDKSVKKGDK
;
A
#
# COMPACT_ATOMS: atom_id res chain seq x y z
N ALA A 1 16.93 -13.63 -17.18
CA ALA A 1 18.20 -13.29 -16.53
C ALA A 1 18.06 -11.95 -15.79
N LYS A 2 17.91 -10.81 -16.45
CA LYS A 2 17.89 -9.49 -15.80
C LYS A 2 16.84 -9.32 -14.69
N THR A 3 15.63 -9.82 -14.86
CA THR A 3 14.56 -9.74 -13.86
C THR A 3 14.88 -10.59 -12.63
N ALA A 4 15.43 -11.80 -12.82
CA ALA A 4 15.81 -12.68 -11.72
C ALA A 4 16.93 -12.05 -10.87
N ASP A 5 17.98 -11.54 -11.51
CA ASP A 5 19.10 -10.89 -10.83
C ASP A 5 18.64 -9.63 -10.05
N ALA A 6 17.66 -8.89 -10.59
CA ALA A 6 17.06 -7.73 -9.91
C ALA A 6 16.24 -8.15 -8.68
N LEU A 7 15.46 -9.21 -8.79
CA LEU A 7 14.70 -9.77 -7.67
C LEU A 7 15.60 -10.31 -6.56
N GLU A 8 16.68 -11.03 -6.91
CA GLU A 8 17.65 -11.53 -5.92
C GLU A 8 18.25 -10.42 -5.05
N LYS A 9 18.40 -9.22 -5.59
CA LYS A 9 18.90 -8.05 -4.85
C LYS A 9 17.79 -7.34 -4.06
N ALA A 10 16.60 -7.25 -4.63
CA ALA A 10 15.49 -6.48 -4.07
C ALA A 10 14.77 -7.22 -2.91
N LEU A 11 14.52 -8.52 -3.06
CA LEU A 11 13.70 -9.26 -2.10
C LEU A 11 14.30 -9.34 -0.69
N PRO A 12 15.61 -9.58 -0.49
CA PRO A 12 16.20 -9.58 0.85
C PRO A 12 16.05 -8.23 1.57
N GLU A 13 16.18 -7.13 0.85
CA GLU A 13 16.00 -5.79 1.44
C GLU A 13 14.54 -5.53 1.81
N LEU A 14 13.61 -5.94 0.97
CA LEU A 14 12.19 -5.85 1.27
C LEU A 14 11.80 -6.71 2.50
N THR A 15 12.37 -7.90 2.61
CA THR A 15 12.20 -8.79 3.77
C THR A 15 12.73 -8.13 5.05
N LYS A 16 13.91 -7.49 5.02
CA LYS A 16 14.46 -6.76 6.17
C LYS A 16 13.56 -5.60 6.60
N ILE A 17 13.04 -4.84 5.65
CA ILE A 17 12.11 -3.74 5.93
C ILE A 17 10.84 -4.26 6.60
N ALA A 18 10.25 -5.33 6.08
CA ALA A 18 9.09 -5.97 6.69
C ALA A 18 9.40 -6.55 8.09
N ALA A 19 10.58 -7.13 8.28
CA ALA A 19 11.05 -7.65 9.56
C ALA A 19 11.27 -6.56 10.62
N SER A 20 11.46 -5.30 10.22
CA SER A 20 11.50 -4.17 11.14
C SER A 20 10.12 -3.73 11.65
N GLY A 21 9.05 -4.42 11.29
CA GLY A 21 7.67 -4.10 11.68
C GLY A 21 7.03 -2.95 10.88
N LYS A 22 7.76 -2.36 9.92
CA LYS A 22 7.23 -1.29 9.08
C LYS A 22 6.32 -1.85 7.99
N LYS A 23 5.29 -1.08 7.64
CA LYS A 23 4.37 -1.43 6.55
C LYS A 23 5.01 -1.17 5.19
N VAL A 24 4.68 -2.02 4.22
CA VAL A 24 5.03 -1.86 2.83
C VAL A 24 3.79 -1.43 2.06
N LEU A 25 3.87 -0.27 1.38
CA LEU A 25 2.77 0.28 0.60
C LEU A 25 2.84 -0.24 -0.83
N PHE A 26 1.77 -0.89 -1.28
CA PHE A 26 1.64 -1.37 -2.66
C PHE A 26 0.85 -0.37 -3.50
N VAL A 27 1.39 0.02 -4.64
CA VAL A 27 0.81 1.02 -5.55
C VAL A 27 0.67 0.44 -6.95
N GLY A 28 -0.54 0.55 -7.51
CA GLY A 28 -0.81 0.14 -8.89
C GLY A 28 -2.15 0.67 -9.35
N THR A 29 -2.16 1.86 -9.93
CA THR A 29 -3.40 2.54 -10.38
C THR A 29 -3.77 2.20 -11.82
N LYS A 30 -2.88 1.55 -12.57
CA LYS A 30 -3.14 1.05 -13.92
C LYS A 30 -4.27 0.02 -13.92
N LYS A 31 -5.16 0.09 -14.89
CA LYS A 31 -6.35 -0.76 -14.96
C LYS A 31 -6.04 -2.25 -14.80
N GLN A 32 -4.98 -2.74 -15.45
CA GLN A 32 -4.56 -4.14 -15.39
C GLN A 32 -3.96 -4.55 -14.03
N ALA A 33 -3.46 -3.59 -13.26
CA ALA A 33 -2.79 -3.81 -11.99
C ALA A 33 -3.72 -3.74 -10.77
N LYS A 34 -4.79 -2.96 -10.83
CA LYS A 34 -5.66 -2.63 -9.68
C LYS A 34 -6.06 -3.83 -8.84
N ASP A 35 -6.73 -4.80 -9.43
CA ASP A 35 -7.27 -5.95 -8.70
C ASP A 35 -6.18 -6.87 -8.20
N VAL A 36 -5.11 -7.05 -8.99
CA VAL A 36 -3.97 -7.89 -8.61
C VAL A 36 -3.22 -7.29 -7.42
N VAL A 37 -2.96 -5.98 -7.46
CA VAL A 37 -2.29 -5.25 -6.36
C VAL A 37 -3.13 -5.27 -5.10
N ARG A 38 -4.45 -5.03 -5.22
CA ARG A 38 -5.38 -5.08 -4.08
C ARG A 38 -5.35 -6.45 -3.41
N GLN A 39 -5.58 -7.51 -4.17
CA GLN A 39 -5.58 -8.89 -3.66
C GLN A 39 -4.24 -9.27 -3.03
N ALA A 40 -3.14 -8.92 -3.68
CA ALA A 40 -1.80 -9.19 -3.17
C ALA A 40 -1.55 -8.51 -1.81
N ALA A 41 -1.84 -7.22 -1.70
CA ALA A 41 -1.65 -6.46 -0.47
C ALA A 41 -2.58 -6.91 0.66
N GLU A 42 -3.85 -7.16 0.37
CA GLU A 42 -4.83 -7.64 1.35
C GLU A 42 -4.45 -9.02 1.91
N SER A 43 -3.95 -9.93 1.07
CA SER A 43 -3.53 -11.27 1.47
C SER A 43 -2.48 -11.29 2.58
N ILE A 44 -1.66 -10.24 2.66
CA ILE A 44 -0.58 -10.09 3.64
C ILE A 44 -0.81 -8.90 4.60
N ASN A 45 -2.03 -8.36 4.63
CA ASN A 45 -2.42 -7.23 5.48
C ASN A 45 -1.49 -6.01 5.35
N GLN A 46 -1.17 -5.64 4.12
CA GLN A 46 -0.40 -4.45 3.79
C GLN A 46 -1.28 -3.36 3.16
N PRO A 47 -0.93 -2.08 3.33
CA PRO A 47 -1.64 -0.97 2.71
C PRO A 47 -1.44 -0.95 1.20
N TYR A 48 -2.43 -0.41 0.48
CA TYR A 48 -2.39 -0.29 -0.97
C TYR A 48 -3.09 0.97 -1.49
N VAL A 49 -2.70 1.40 -2.69
CA VAL A 49 -3.36 2.44 -3.48
C VAL A 49 -3.54 1.92 -4.89
N VAL A 50 -4.80 1.75 -5.33
CA VAL A 50 -5.13 1.16 -6.62
C VAL A 50 -6.07 2.01 -7.47
N GLU A 51 -6.75 3.00 -6.88
CA GLU A 51 -7.69 3.82 -7.64
C GLU A 51 -7.01 5.04 -8.25
N ARG A 52 -6.54 5.93 -7.43
CA ARG A 52 -5.81 7.13 -7.86
C ARG A 52 -4.84 7.56 -6.78
N TRP A 53 -3.61 7.85 -7.16
CA TRP A 53 -2.68 8.52 -6.27
C TRP A 53 -3.11 9.97 -6.05
N ILE A 54 -3.31 10.36 -4.81
CA ILE A 54 -3.64 11.73 -4.46
C ILE A 54 -2.34 12.41 -4.01
N GLY A 55 -2.03 13.55 -4.62
CA GLY A 55 -0.84 14.31 -4.24
C GLY A 55 -0.83 14.61 -2.74
N GLY A 56 0.32 14.42 -2.13
CA GLY A 56 0.49 14.57 -0.69
C GLY A 56 0.17 13.32 0.14
N MET A 57 -0.13 12.18 -0.47
CA MET A 57 -0.42 10.94 0.28
C MET A 57 0.68 10.55 1.25
N LEU A 58 1.92 10.76 0.91
CA LEU A 58 3.06 10.51 1.79
C LEU A 58 3.60 11.83 2.39
N THR A 59 3.71 12.86 1.59
CA THR A 59 4.34 14.13 2.00
C THR A 59 3.44 15.02 2.86
N ASN A 60 2.12 14.84 2.82
CA ASN A 60 1.16 15.56 3.67
C ASN A 60 0.39 14.59 4.58
N GLY A 61 1.11 13.81 5.36
CA GLY A 61 0.54 12.76 6.21
C GLY A 61 -0.47 13.28 7.25
N ALA A 62 -0.33 14.49 7.73
CA ALA A 62 -1.28 15.08 8.69
C ALA A 62 -2.68 15.24 8.07
N THR A 63 -2.76 15.81 6.86
CA THR A 63 -4.03 15.96 6.15
C THR A 63 -4.65 14.61 5.82
N ILE A 64 -3.85 13.65 5.35
CA ILE A 64 -4.31 12.30 5.05
C ILE A 64 -4.84 11.60 6.31
N ALA A 65 -4.14 11.71 7.44
CA ALA A 65 -4.59 11.15 8.71
C ALA A 65 -5.94 11.74 9.17
N GLN A 66 -6.19 13.03 8.97
CA GLN A 66 -7.48 13.67 9.25
C GLN A 66 -8.59 13.08 8.38
N GLN A 67 -8.36 12.88 7.07
CA GLN A 67 -9.35 12.29 6.17
C GLN A 67 -9.65 10.83 6.54
N ILE A 68 -8.65 10.05 6.89
CA ILE A 68 -8.81 8.67 7.37
C ILE A 68 -9.61 8.65 8.69
N LYS A 69 -9.32 9.56 9.62
CA LYS A 69 -10.06 9.70 10.88
C LYS A 69 -11.53 10.05 10.64
N LYS A 70 -11.80 10.98 9.70
CA LYS A 70 -13.16 11.33 9.28
C LYS A 70 -13.89 10.10 8.73
N LEU A 71 -13.26 9.36 7.81
CA LEU A 71 -13.80 8.14 7.23
C LEU A 71 -14.18 7.13 8.30
N LYS A 72 -13.24 6.78 9.20
CA LYS A 72 -13.48 5.83 10.30
C LYS A 72 -14.63 6.26 11.23
N ASN A 73 -14.73 7.56 11.50
CA ASN A 73 -15.81 8.10 12.32
C ASN A 73 -17.17 7.98 11.62
N LEU A 74 -17.25 8.35 10.34
CA LEU A 74 -18.49 8.21 9.56
C LEU A 74 -18.94 6.76 9.44
N GLU A 75 -18.02 5.85 9.14
CA GLU A 75 -18.30 4.40 9.08
C GLU A 75 -18.82 3.88 10.42
N LYS A 76 -18.19 4.26 11.54
CA LYS A 76 -18.63 3.88 12.89
C LYS A 76 -20.04 4.39 13.20
N ARG A 77 -20.32 5.65 12.89
CA ARG A 77 -21.64 6.26 13.12
C ARG A 77 -22.72 5.67 12.24
N MET A 78 -22.39 5.34 10.99
CA MET A 78 -23.31 4.63 10.09
C MET A 78 -23.64 3.24 10.63
N ALA A 79 -22.62 2.46 10.99
CA ALA A 79 -22.79 1.10 11.51
C ALA A 79 -23.57 1.04 12.83
N SER A 80 -23.48 2.08 13.68
CA SER A 80 -24.22 2.16 14.95
C SER A 80 -25.66 2.65 14.80
N GLY A 81 -26.08 3.05 13.59
CA GLY A 81 -27.40 3.67 13.37
C GLY A 81 -27.56 5.08 13.95
N ASP A 82 -26.47 5.71 14.43
CA ASP A 82 -26.49 7.06 14.99
C ASP A 82 -26.91 8.10 13.96
N LEU A 83 -26.49 7.94 12.70
CA LEU A 83 -26.87 8.85 11.64
C LEU A 83 -28.36 8.75 11.28
N GLU A 84 -28.91 7.55 11.20
CA GLU A 84 -30.33 7.32 10.89
C GLU A 84 -31.28 7.87 11.97
N LYS A 85 -30.80 7.91 13.24
CA LYS A 85 -31.58 8.45 14.36
C LYS A 85 -31.61 9.98 14.39
N ARG A 86 -30.60 10.64 13.83
CA ARG A 86 -30.40 12.11 13.98
C ARG A 86 -30.68 12.89 12.71
N TYR A 87 -30.66 12.24 11.56
CA TYR A 87 -30.70 12.88 10.26
C TYR A 87 -31.80 12.27 9.39
N ASN A 88 -32.29 13.03 8.43
CA ASN A 88 -33.27 12.55 7.46
C ASN A 88 -32.63 11.62 6.42
N LYS A 89 -33.45 10.90 5.67
CA LYS A 89 -32.97 9.93 4.67
C LYS A 89 -32.03 10.52 3.62
N LEU A 90 -32.26 11.75 3.18
CA LEU A 90 -31.44 12.43 2.20
C LEU A 90 -30.05 12.76 2.76
N GLU A 91 -29.99 13.19 4.01
CA GLU A 91 -28.74 13.47 4.69
C GLU A 91 -27.94 12.19 4.94
N VAL A 92 -28.61 11.10 5.35
CA VAL A 92 -27.97 9.78 5.52
C VAL A 92 -27.39 9.29 4.21
N GLN A 93 -28.11 9.45 3.09
CA GLN A 93 -27.59 9.11 1.76
C GLN A 93 -26.32 9.93 1.42
N ARG A 94 -26.30 11.22 1.72
CA ARG A 94 -25.09 12.06 1.51
C ARG A 94 -23.91 11.59 2.35
N PHE A 95 -24.12 11.17 3.58
CA PHE A 95 -23.07 10.58 4.41
C PHE A 95 -22.55 9.26 3.81
N GLN A 96 -23.44 8.43 3.24
CA GLN A 96 -23.02 7.21 2.55
C GLN A 96 -22.17 7.53 1.31
N GLU A 97 -22.59 8.48 0.49
CA GLU A 97 -21.83 8.94 -0.66
C GLU A 97 -20.45 9.50 -0.26
N GLU A 98 -20.37 10.20 0.86
CA GLU A 98 -19.09 10.69 1.41
C GLU A 98 -18.20 9.54 1.89
N ILE A 99 -18.75 8.53 2.57
CA ILE A 99 -18.04 7.32 2.98
C ILE A 99 -17.48 6.61 1.75
N ASP A 100 -18.27 6.42 0.72
CA ASP A 100 -17.86 5.75 -0.53
C ASP A 100 -16.72 6.50 -1.23
N ASN A 101 -16.82 7.82 -1.31
CA ASN A 101 -15.78 8.67 -1.89
C ASN A 101 -14.47 8.62 -1.08
N LEU A 102 -14.55 8.67 0.25
CA LEU A 102 -13.39 8.57 1.12
C LEU A 102 -12.76 7.17 1.08
N ASN A 103 -13.58 6.12 1.01
CA ASN A 103 -13.12 4.74 0.84
C ASN A 103 -12.43 4.54 -0.51
N PHE A 104 -12.98 5.10 -1.58
CA PHE A 104 -12.35 5.08 -2.89
C PHE A 104 -10.95 5.70 -2.87
N LYS A 105 -10.78 6.81 -2.16
CA LYS A 105 -9.50 7.54 -2.07
C LYS A 105 -8.51 6.94 -1.07
N TYR A 106 -8.98 6.54 0.10
CA TYR A 106 -8.14 6.23 1.26
C TYR A 106 -8.38 4.84 1.85
N GLY A 107 -9.30 4.06 1.29
CA GLY A 107 -9.69 2.77 1.84
C GLY A 107 -8.53 1.80 2.04
N GLY A 108 -7.64 1.72 1.07
CA GLY A 108 -6.47 0.83 1.12
C GLY A 108 -5.38 1.26 2.11
N ILE A 109 -5.40 2.51 2.56
CA ILE A 109 -4.38 3.04 3.49
C ILE A 109 -4.93 3.34 4.89
N LYS A 110 -6.15 2.92 5.22
CA LYS A 110 -6.78 3.14 6.54
C LYS A 110 -5.90 2.71 7.72
N ASN A 111 -5.10 1.68 7.52
CA ASN A 111 -4.24 1.08 8.55
C ASN A 111 -2.76 1.45 8.39
N LEU A 112 -2.45 2.37 7.49
CA LEU A 112 -1.11 2.93 7.38
C LEU A 112 -0.94 4.02 8.44
N MET A 113 -0.13 3.75 9.43
CA MET A 113 0.22 4.73 10.47
C MET A 113 1.58 5.35 10.14
N GLY A 114 1.56 6.61 9.74
CA GLY A 114 2.77 7.33 9.40
C GLY A 114 3.42 6.89 8.09
N LYS A 115 4.74 7.01 8.04
CA LYS A 115 5.55 6.73 6.85
C LYS A 115 5.72 5.23 6.64
N PRO A 116 5.48 4.68 5.42
CA PRO A 116 5.77 3.28 5.12
C PRO A 116 7.28 3.01 5.14
N GLY A 117 7.66 1.77 5.36
CA GLY A 117 9.06 1.33 5.29
C GLY A 117 9.57 1.21 3.87
N ALA A 118 8.70 0.89 2.93
CA ALA A 118 8.97 0.79 1.50
C ALA A 118 7.70 1.03 0.68
N VAL A 119 7.87 1.36 -0.59
CA VAL A 119 6.80 1.45 -1.58
C VAL A 119 7.11 0.48 -2.72
N VAL A 120 6.14 -0.37 -3.06
CA VAL A 120 6.19 -1.26 -4.22
C VAL A 120 5.26 -0.70 -5.29
N VAL A 121 5.80 -0.33 -6.46
CA VAL A 121 5.06 0.31 -7.55
C VAL A 121 5.04 -0.63 -8.76
N VAL A 122 3.86 -0.91 -9.31
CA VAL A 122 3.73 -1.81 -10.47
C VAL A 122 4.03 -1.10 -11.78
N ASP A 123 3.69 0.17 -11.92
CA ASP A 123 4.00 1.00 -13.09
C ASP A 123 4.48 2.38 -12.62
N ALA A 124 5.79 2.58 -12.68
CA ALA A 124 6.40 3.82 -12.21
C ALA A 124 6.12 5.03 -13.12
N LEU A 125 5.68 4.82 -14.35
CA LEU A 125 5.28 5.91 -15.26
C LEU A 125 3.92 6.45 -14.88
N THR A 126 2.95 5.57 -14.72
CA THR A 126 1.57 5.93 -14.31
C THR A 126 1.56 6.51 -12.89
N ASP A 127 2.32 5.91 -11.98
CA ASP A 127 2.37 6.28 -10.57
C ASP A 127 3.62 7.12 -10.19
N ALA A 128 4.12 7.93 -11.13
CA ALA A 128 5.31 8.75 -10.95
C ALA A 128 5.24 9.70 -9.73
N ASN A 129 4.07 10.16 -9.34
CA ASN A 129 3.89 10.99 -8.15
C ASN A 129 4.17 10.20 -6.87
N ALA A 130 3.80 8.93 -6.82
CA ALA A 130 4.10 8.05 -5.69
C ALA A 130 5.62 7.87 -5.53
N VAL A 131 6.32 7.67 -6.64
CA VAL A 131 7.79 7.56 -6.67
C VAL A 131 8.44 8.84 -6.15
N ARG A 132 8.04 10.02 -6.66
CA ARG A 132 8.60 11.31 -6.23
C ARG A 132 8.36 11.60 -4.75
N GLU A 133 7.18 11.32 -4.24
CA GLU A 133 6.87 11.54 -2.83
C GLU A 133 7.63 10.57 -1.92
N ALA A 134 7.79 9.30 -2.32
CA ALA A 134 8.60 8.34 -1.61
C ALA A 134 10.08 8.76 -1.58
N GLU A 135 10.63 9.18 -2.72
CA GLU A 135 11.99 9.70 -2.82
C GLU A 135 12.20 10.92 -1.91
N ALA A 136 11.29 11.89 -1.94
CA ALA A 136 11.34 13.10 -1.11
C ALA A 136 11.38 12.79 0.40
N LEU A 137 10.78 11.67 0.82
CA LEU A 137 10.79 11.21 2.20
C LEU A 137 11.91 10.21 2.52
N GLY A 138 12.75 9.87 1.54
CA GLY A 138 13.78 8.83 1.69
C GLY A 138 13.18 7.44 1.96
N VAL A 139 12.00 7.14 1.41
CA VAL A 139 11.39 5.81 1.44
C VAL A 139 11.87 5.01 0.24
N PRO A 140 12.48 3.83 0.43
CA PRO A 140 12.94 3.01 -0.68
C PRO A 140 11.78 2.58 -1.58
N VAL A 141 11.99 2.71 -2.90
CA VAL A 141 11.03 2.38 -3.94
C VAL A 141 11.49 1.13 -4.68
N PHE A 142 10.61 0.14 -4.73
CA PHE A 142 10.73 -1.08 -5.53
C PHE A 142 9.72 -0.96 -6.67
N ALA A 143 10.18 -0.92 -7.91
CA ALA A 143 9.26 -0.74 -9.02
C ALA A 143 9.43 -1.80 -10.11
N VAL A 144 8.31 -2.34 -10.59
CA VAL A 144 8.25 -3.04 -11.85
C VAL A 144 8.24 -2.00 -12.96
N VAL A 145 9.15 -2.14 -13.92
CA VAL A 145 9.42 -1.13 -14.94
C VAL A 145 9.56 -1.80 -16.29
N ASP A 146 8.78 -1.35 -17.25
CA ASP A 146 8.99 -1.70 -18.65
C ASP A 146 10.11 -0.84 -19.26
N THR A 147 10.50 -1.14 -20.48
CA THR A 147 11.69 -0.59 -21.17
C THR A 147 11.72 0.93 -21.36
N ASN A 148 10.58 1.61 -21.16
CA ASN A 148 10.36 3.03 -21.47
C ASN A 148 10.41 3.97 -20.25
N VAL A 149 10.82 3.50 -19.07
CA VAL A 149 10.75 4.28 -17.83
C VAL A 149 12.11 4.79 -17.41
N ASN A 150 12.18 6.07 -17.03
CA ASN A 150 13.34 6.65 -16.37
C ASN A 150 13.44 6.09 -14.92
N PRO A 151 14.54 5.41 -14.56
CA PRO A 151 14.70 4.80 -13.25
C PRO A 151 15.02 5.80 -12.12
N THR A 152 15.02 7.10 -12.39
CA THR A 152 15.31 8.12 -11.37
C THR A 152 14.31 8.05 -10.21
N GLY A 153 14.81 8.04 -8.97
CA GLY A 153 14.00 7.92 -7.77
C GLY A 153 13.59 6.49 -7.39
N ILE A 154 13.96 5.48 -8.19
CA ILE A 154 13.71 4.07 -7.94
C ILE A 154 14.97 3.39 -7.40
N ASN A 155 14.89 2.84 -6.18
CA ASN A 155 16.02 2.18 -5.55
C ASN A 155 16.25 0.77 -6.11
N TYR A 156 15.15 0.05 -6.40
CA TYR A 156 15.17 -1.31 -6.91
C TYR A 156 14.29 -1.42 -8.14
N VAL A 157 14.93 -1.37 -9.31
CA VAL A 157 14.27 -1.49 -10.61
C VAL A 157 14.17 -2.97 -10.97
N ILE A 158 12.94 -3.46 -11.13
CA ILE A 158 12.65 -4.82 -11.57
C ILE A 158 12.13 -4.77 -13.00
N PRO A 159 12.95 -5.14 -14.00
CA PRO A 159 12.51 -5.19 -15.38
C PRO A 159 11.38 -6.21 -15.53
N GLY A 160 10.23 -5.79 -16.03
CA GLY A 160 9.09 -6.67 -16.21
C GLY A 160 8.00 -6.03 -17.04
N ASN A 161 7.13 -6.85 -17.62
CA ASN A 161 5.97 -6.36 -18.36
C ASN A 161 4.88 -5.94 -17.35
N ASP A 162 4.59 -4.65 -17.32
CA ASP A 162 3.58 -4.02 -16.45
C ASP A 162 2.18 -3.95 -17.06
N ASP A 163 2.00 -4.46 -18.29
CA ASP A 163 0.72 -4.56 -18.99
C ASP A 163 0.09 -5.96 -18.90
N ALA A 164 0.91 -6.99 -18.77
CA ALA A 164 0.44 -8.36 -18.72
C ALA A 164 0.05 -8.77 -17.30
N ILE A 165 -1.25 -9.02 -17.06
CA ILE A 165 -1.78 -9.43 -15.75
C ILE A 165 -1.01 -10.59 -15.12
N LYS A 166 -0.68 -11.63 -15.92
CA LYS A 166 0.09 -12.79 -15.43
C LYS A 166 1.50 -12.42 -14.99
N SER A 167 2.16 -11.48 -15.69
CA SER A 167 3.47 -10.98 -15.32
C SER A 167 3.40 -10.21 -13.99
N ILE A 168 2.42 -9.32 -13.86
CA ILE A 168 2.18 -8.56 -12.63
C ILE A 168 1.90 -9.49 -11.46
N GLN A 169 1.04 -10.50 -11.64
CA GLN A 169 0.73 -11.51 -10.61
C GLN A 169 1.98 -12.26 -10.15
N LEU A 170 2.79 -12.72 -11.09
CA LEU A 170 4.03 -13.43 -10.78
C LEU A 170 5.00 -12.55 -9.98
N LEU A 171 5.26 -11.34 -10.43
CA LEU A 171 6.17 -10.43 -9.75
C LEU A 171 5.67 -10.03 -8.36
N LEU A 172 4.37 -9.73 -8.22
CA LEU A 172 3.77 -9.44 -6.93
C LEU A 172 3.82 -10.65 -5.99
N SER A 173 3.73 -11.88 -6.50
CA SER A 173 3.86 -13.07 -5.65
C SER A 173 5.23 -13.17 -4.97
N TYR A 174 6.30 -12.77 -5.62
CA TYR A 174 7.63 -12.68 -5.01
C TYR A 174 7.69 -11.60 -3.94
N PHE A 175 7.16 -10.40 -4.21
CA PHE A 175 7.13 -9.32 -3.23
C PHE A 175 6.27 -9.66 -2.01
N THR A 176 5.08 -10.22 -2.21
CA THR A 176 4.20 -10.62 -1.09
C THR A 176 4.83 -11.71 -0.24
N LYS A 177 5.50 -12.67 -0.85
CA LYS A 177 6.24 -13.71 -0.13
C LYS A 177 7.35 -13.11 0.74
N ALA A 178 8.17 -12.24 0.18
CA ALA A 178 9.26 -11.57 0.91
C ALA A 178 8.73 -10.74 2.10
N VAL A 179 7.64 -9.98 1.90
CA VAL A 179 7.01 -9.19 2.97
C VAL A 179 6.40 -10.09 4.03
N ALA A 180 5.72 -11.17 3.64
CA ALA A 180 5.13 -12.13 4.57
C ALA A 180 6.18 -12.85 5.42
N GLU A 181 7.29 -13.25 4.83
CA GLU A 181 8.44 -13.87 5.53
C GLU A 181 9.02 -12.89 6.57
N GLY A 182 9.26 -11.64 6.19
CA GLY A 182 9.74 -10.60 7.11
C GLY A 182 8.75 -10.32 8.24
N ALA A 183 7.48 -10.12 7.93
CA ALA A 183 6.43 -9.90 8.94
C ALA A 183 6.20 -11.11 9.86
N GLY A 184 6.44 -12.32 9.35
CA GLY A 184 6.38 -13.56 10.14
C GLY A 184 7.50 -13.68 11.17
N ALA A 185 8.68 -13.13 10.90
CA ALA A 185 9.79 -13.08 11.85
C ALA A 185 9.44 -12.22 13.07
N VAL A 186 8.85 -11.04 12.87
CA VAL A 186 8.40 -10.16 13.98
C VAL A 186 7.43 -10.87 14.93
N LYS A 187 6.45 -11.62 14.37
CA LYS A 187 5.48 -12.36 15.19
C LYS A 187 6.09 -13.49 16.03
N LYS A 188 7.25 -14.02 15.62
CA LYS A 188 7.95 -15.06 16.37
C LYS A 188 8.74 -14.44 17.52
N GLU A 189 9.38 -13.29 17.33
CA GLU A 189 10.12 -12.58 18.36
C GLU A 189 9.20 -12.07 19.48
N ASP A 190 8.06 -11.44 19.14
CA ASP A 190 7.06 -10.99 20.12
C ASP A 190 6.47 -12.13 20.96
N LYS A 191 6.37 -13.34 20.41
CA LYS A 191 5.92 -14.52 21.17
C LYS A 191 7.01 -15.09 22.08
N SER A 192 8.27 -14.95 21.73
CA SER A 192 9.38 -15.42 22.55
C SER A 192 9.61 -14.53 23.78
N VAL A 193 9.48 -13.21 23.60
CA VAL A 193 9.61 -12.23 24.71
C VAL A 193 8.48 -12.40 25.75
N LYS A 194 7.23 -12.66 25.30
CA LYS A 194 6.09 -12.89 26.22
C LYS A 194 6.12 -14.24 26.95
N LYS A 195 6.99 -15.18 26.58
CA LYS A 195 7.17 -16.46 27.27
C LYS A 195 8.32 -16.47 28.28
N GLY A 196 9.15 -15.43 28.29
CA GLY A 196 10.28 -15.28 29.21
C GLY A 196 9.96 -14.61 30.55
N ASP A 197 8.73 -14.04 30.68
CA ASP A 197 8.27 -13.34 31.90
C ASP A 197 7.17 -14.13 32.65
N LYS A 198 7.38 -15.44 32.83
CA LYS A 198 6.56 -16.25 33.76
C LYS A 198 7.41 -17.16 34.60
#